data_4478c3584acc5bdcd3b92f73456e87d6
#
_entry.id   4478c3584acc5bdcd3b92f73456e87d6
#
_cell.length_a   1.000
_cell.length_b   1.000
_cell.length_c   1.000
_cell.angle_alpha   90.00
_cell.angle_beta   90.00
_cell.angle_gamma   90.00
#
_symmetry.space_group_name_H-M   'P 1'
#
loop_
_entity.id
_entity.type
_entity.pdbx_description
1 polymer ?
#
loop_
_entity_poly.entity_id
_entity_poly.type
_entity_poly.pdbx_seq_one_letter_code
_entity_poly.pdbx_strand_id
1 'polypeptide(L)'
;MIYCSQMRQLSPFYDTVAAFMHFFSFLFRVGRIFFTCSFAVHLSIKYIFIFTENIFLKYFAWFIIYKEVIMKILSNSPGVLWDCHMHSEFSADSGTPTADMIRQAIALGFKGICFTEHLDPDYPPTPDDLEFALDIPAYYTKLNELKETYKNQIHIHFGIEIGLQLHLKQYFHNLLKEYPFDFVIGSSHVVHGADPYYPEFFQGRNEEQAYLEYFESILENLDAFHEMDTYGHLDYIVRYGPNKNQFYSYKKYRNILDAILKKLADTNVGLEVNTGGYHYGLGEPNPCTDIIRRYKELGGEIITIGADAHTPDKIGYAFDRAAQVLKECGFEYYTVFKDRKPNFVKL
;
A
#
# COMPACT_ATOMS: atom_id res chain seq x y z
N MET A 1 25.03 13.09 -1.56
CA MET A 1 25.48 13.91 -0.41
C MET A 1 24.72 13.64 0.88
N ILE A 2 23.51 13.13 0.85
CA ILE A 2 22.67 12.83 2.06
C ILE A 2 23.22 11.61 2.83
N TYR A 3 23.77 10.61 2.17
CA TYR A 3 24.37 9.41 2.80
C TYR A 3 25.58 9.73 3.69
N CYS A 4 26.38 10.74 3.32
CA CYS A 4 27.54 11.17 4.12
C CYS A 4 27.17 11.94 5.38
N SER A 5 26.01 12.63 5.41
CA SER A 5 25.56 13.37 6.59
C SER A 5 24.94 12.46 7.66
N GLN A 6 24.25 11.42 7.23
CA GLN A 6 23.69 10.41 8.14
C GLN A 6 24.77 9.54 8.80
N MET A 7 25.85 9.22 8.09
CA MET A 7 26.99 8.47 8.66
C MET A 7 27.78 9.32 9.68
N ARG A 8 27.80 10.65 9.56
CA ARG A 8 28.43 11.52 10.57
C ARG A 8 27.63 11.62 11.88
N GLN A 9 26.34 11.40 11.86
CA GLN A 9 25.51 11.33 13.08
C GLN A 9 25.66 10.01 13.84
N LEU A 10 26.14 8.96 13.19
CA LEU A 10 26.36 7.64 13.81
C LEU A 10 27.76 7.47 14.42
N SER A 11 28.71 8.37 14.11
CA SER A 11 30.09 8.32 14.65
C SER A 11 30.13 8.30 16.18
N PRO A 12 29.40 9.17 16.93
CA PRO A 12 29.42 9.13 18.40
C PRO A 12 28.85 7.83 18.97
N PHE A 13 27.98 7.15 18.21
CA PHE A 13 27.37 5.89 18.63
C PHE A 13 28.35 4.71 18.50
N TYR A 14 29.11 4.64 17.42
CA TYR A 14 30.15 3.64 17.23
C TYR A 14 31.25 3.77 18.28
N ASP A 15 31.65 4.99 18.62
CA ASP A 15 32.62 5.25 19.66
C ASP A 15 32.11 4.84 21.06
N THR A 16 30.82 5.07 21.33
CA THR A 16 30.17 4.64 22.58
C THR A 16 30.04 3.12 22.68
N VAL A 17 29.70 2.43 21.59
CA VAL A 17 29.63 0.96 21.55
C VAL A 17 31.03 0.33 21.68
N ALA A 18 32.03 0.88 21.01
CA ALA A 18 33.42 0.43 21.13
C ALA A 18 33.94 0.61 22.56
N ALA A 19 33.70 1.77 23.18
CA ALA A 19 34.06 2.05 24.58
C ALA A 19 33.36 1.07 25.54
N PHE A 20 32.09 0.75 25.28
CA PHE A 20 31.32 -0.21 26.09
C PHE A 20 31.85 -1.63 25.96
N MET A 21 32.20 -2.09 24.75
CA MET A 21 32.81 -3.39 24.52
C MET A 21 34.19 -3.50 25.18
N HIS A 22 34.98 -2.44 25.17
CA HIS A 22 36.27 -2.37 25.88
C HIS A 22 36.10 -2.41 27.41
N PHE A 23 35.09 -1.71 27.94
CA PHE A 23 34.76 -1.73 29.37
C PHE A 23 34.31 -3.12 29.84
N PHE A 24 33.49 -3.83 29.04
CA PHE A 24 33.10 -5.23 29.34
C PHE A 24 34.28 -6.21 29.27
N SER A 25 35.13 -6.05 28.27
CA SER A 25 36.35 -6.86 28.18
C SER A 25 37.27 -6.64 29.39
N PHE A 26 37.33 -5.40 29.87
CA PHE A 26 38.09 -5.05 31.09
C PHE A 26 37.46 -5.67 32.33
N LEU A 27 36.15 -5.61 32.54
CA LEU A 27 35.44 -6.22 33.66
C LEU A 27 35.60 -7.76 33.68
N PHE A 28 35.59 -8.41 32.51
CA PHE A 28 35.82 -9.84 32.36
C PHE A 28 37.25 -10.24 32.74
N ARG A 29 38.23 -9.37 32.43
CA ARG A 29 39.65 -9.60 32.84
C ARG A 29 39.84 -9.38 34.32
N VAL A 30 39.22 -8.37 34.92
CA VAL A 30 39.27 -8.09 36.36
C VAL A 30 38.59 -9.20 37.17
N GLY A 31 37.43 -9.70 36.72
CA GLY A 31 36.70 -10.79 37.36
C GLY A 31 37.53 -12.12 37.43
N ARG A 32 38.40 -12.36 36.46
CA ARG A 32 39.34 -13.53 36.50
C ARG A 32 40.44 -13.39 37.52
N ILE A 33 40.83 -12.19 37.94
CA ILE A 33 41.92 -11.97 38.91
C ILE A 33 41.43 -12.12 40.34
N PHE A 34 40.13 -11.92 40.62
CA PHE A 34 39.58 -12.00 41.99
C PHE A 34 39.05 -13.37 42.43
N PHE A 35 39.27 -14.43 41.64
CA PHE A 35 38.77 -15.76 41.94
C PHE A 35 39.59 -16.53 43.05
N THR A 36 40.50 -15.89 43.75
CA THR A 36 41.40 -16.53 44.70
C THR A 36 41.29 -16.09 46.16
N CYS A 37 40.32 -15.27 46.58
CA CYS A 37 40.20 -14.86 47.99
C CYS A 37 38.78 -14.80 48.52
N SER A 38 38.54 -15.61 49.55
CA SER A 38 37.61 -15.49 50.70
C SER A 38 36.09 -15.26 50.47
N PHE A 39 35.29 -15.97 51.32
CA PHE A 39 33.82 -16.09 51.31
C PHE A 39 32.99 -14.78 51.30
N ALA A 40 33.53 -13.69 51.87
CA ALA A 40 32.86 -12.37 51.87
C ALA A 40 32.83 -11.69 50.48
N VAL A 41 33.80 -12.01 49.62
CA VAL A 41 33.88 -11.55 48.23
C VAL A 41 32.86 -12.27 47.36
N HIS A 42 32.47 -13.50 47.74
CA HIS A 42 31.49 -14.30 46.98
C HIS A 42 30.08 -13.71 46.94
N LEU A 43 29.62 -13.12 48.06
CA LEU A 43 28.30 -12.43 48.08
C LEU A 43 28.33 -11.17 47.25
N SER A 44 29.37 -10.35 47.35
CA SER A 44 29.51 -9.09 46.58
C SER A 44 29.63 -9.39 45.06
N ILE A 45 30.35 -10.42 44.68
CA ILE A 45 30.51 -10.85 43.27
C ILE A 45 29.13 -11.34 42.73
N LYS A 46 28.36 -12.09 43.54
CA LYS A 46 27.05 -12.59 43.13
C LYS A 46 26.06 -11.43 42.91
N TYR A 47 26.08 -10.39 43.75
CA TYR A 47 25.26 -9.17 43.53
C TYR A 47 25.74 -8.34 42.32
N ILE A 48 27.04 -8.23 42.08
CA ILE A 48 27.61 -7.57 40.90
C ILE A 48 27.22 -8.36 39.63
N PHE A 49 27.26 -9.72 39.66
CA PHE A 49 26.85 -10.53 38.50
C PHE A 49 25.34 -10.37 38.20
N ILE A 50 24.48 -10.45 39.21
CA ILE A 50 23.03 -10.25 39.05
C ILE A 50 22.71 -8.85 38.57
N PHE A 51 23.44 -7.83 39.06
CA PHE A 51 23.24 -6.43 38.65
C PHE A 51 23.72 -6.21 37.21
N THR A 52 24.85 -6.81 36.80
CA THR A 52 25.37 -6.72 35.43
C THR A 52 24.53 -7.50 34.42
N GLU A 53 24.01 -8.70 34.79
CA GLU A 53 23.07 -9.44 33.95
C GLU A 53 21.77 -8.69 33.70
N ASN A 54 21.20 -8.07 34.76
CA ASN A 54 20.00 -7.28 34.61
C ASN A 54 20.21 -6.01 33.75
N ILE A 55 21.36 -5.40 33.85
CA ILE A 55 21.74 -4.25 33.00
C ILE A 55 21.96 -4.73 31.56
N PHE A 56 22.70 -5.82 31.36
CA PHE A 56 22.94 -6.41 30.05
C PHE A 56 21.61 -6.79 29.34
N LEU A 57 20.71 -7.47 30.05
CA LEU A 57 19.41 -7.84 29.51
C LEU A 57 18.56 -6.62 29.12
N LYS A 58 18.59 -5.56 29.93
CA LYS A 58 17.88 -4.30 29.59
C LYS A 58 18.48 -3.60 28.37
N TYR A 59 19.81 -3.52 28.26
CA TYR A 59 20.45 -2.92 27.08
C TYR A 59 20.33 -3.82 25.85
N PHE A 60 20.36 -5.14 26.00
CA PHE A 60 20.14 -6.08 24.91
C PHE A 60 18.70 -6.02 24.40
N ALA A 61 17.73 -5.97 25.30
CA ALA A 61 16.32 -5.78 24.94
C ALA A 61 16.11 -4.40 24.26
N TRP A 62 16.72 -3.33 24.80
CA TRP A 62 16.69 -2.01 24.18
C TRP A 62 17.37 -2.00 22.81
N PHE A 63 18.50 -2.71 22.64
CA PHE A 63 19.19 -2.85 21.35
C PHE A 63 18.36 -3.62 20.32
N ILE A 64 17.63 -4.66 20.73
CA ILE A 64 16.70 -5.39 19.84
C ILE A 64 15.56 -4.47 19.43
N ILE A 65 14.92 -3.77 20.39
CA ILE A 65 13.84 -2.81 20.11
C ILE A 65 14.36 -1.68 19.21
N TYR A 66 15.53 -1.13 19.50
CA TYR A 66 16.16 -0.09 18.70
C TYR A 66 16.50 -0.59 17.29
N LYS A 67 17.02 -1.81 17.15
CA LYS A 67 17.28 -2.45 15.85
C LYS A 67 15.98 -2.65 15.08
N GLU A 68 14.90 -3.12 15.72
CA GLU A 68 13.59 -3.26 15.12
C GLU A 68 13.01 -1.89 14.71
N VAL A 69 13.12 -0.88 15.55
CA VAL A 69 12.67 0.49 15.24
C VAL A 69 13.50 1.10 14.10
N ILE A 70 14.83 0.95 14.12
CA ILE A 70 15.69 1.42 13.02
C ILE A 70 15.45 0.62 11.74
N MET A 71 15.32 -0.71 11.83
CA MET A 71 14.97 -1.53 10.67
C MET A 71 13.58 -1.15 10.14
N LYS A 72 12.64 -0.82 11.01
CA LYS A 72 11.33 -0.33 10.63
C LYS A 72 11.37 1.08 10.03
N ILE A 73 12.25 1.98 10.53
CA ILE A 73 12.49 3.30 9.95
C ILE A 73 13.25 3.17 8.61
N LEU A 74 14.20 2.25 8.50
CA LEU A 74 14.96 1.99 7.26
C LEU A 74 14.15 1.20 6.23
N SER A 75 13.23 0.34 6.66
CA SER A 75 12.27 -0.36 5.79
C SER A 75 11.09 0.52 5.39
N ASN A 76 10.82 1.59 6.13
CA ASN A 76 9.84 2.62 5.79
C ASN A 76 10.43 3.76 4.93
N SER A 77 11.67 3.64 4.43
CA SER A 77 12.08 4.41 3.25
C SER A 77 11.50 3.68 2.06
N PRO A 78 10.39 4.13 1.46
CA PRO A 78 9.76 3.38 0.38
C PRO A 78 10.74 3.33 -0.80
N GLY A 79 11.10 2.12 -1.24
CA GLY A 79 11.70 1.94 -2.58
C GLY A 79 10.72 2.44 -3.64
N VAL A 80 9.43 2.38 -3.33
CA VAL A 80 8.33 3.00 -4.04
C VAL A 80 8.08 4.38 -3.45
N LEU A 81 8.28 5.41 -4.26
CA LEU A 81 8.21 6.82 -3.85
C LEU A 81 6.97 7.55 -4.36
N TRP A 82 6.01 6.81 -4.92
CA TRP A 82 4.73 7.32 -5.40
C TRP A 82 3.60 6.44 -4.87
N ASP A 83 2.59 7.07 -4.27
CA ASP A 83 1.33 6.42 -3.94
C ASP A 83 0.29 6.87 -4.95
N CYS A 84 -0.21 5.91 -5.75
CA CYS A 84 -1.08 6.20 -6.88
C CYS A 84 -2.57 6.00 -6.57
N HIS A 85 -2.94 5.68 -5.32
CA HIS A 85 -4.34 5.43 -4.95
C HIS A 85 -4.61 5.90 -3.52
N MET A 86 -5.31 7.01 -3.37
CA MET A 86 -5.73 7.55 -2.08
C MET A 86 -6.94 8.47 -2.20
N HIS A 87 -7.64 8.64 -1.10
CA HIS A 87 -8.88 9.38 -0.95
C HIS A 87 -8.77 10.48 0.10
N SER A 88 -9.64 11.48 0.00
CA SER A 88 -9.73 12.59 0.94
C SER A 88 -11.18 12.96 1.22
N GLU A 89 -11.42 14.13 1.82
CA GLU A 89 -12.76 14.64 2.12
C GLU A 89 -13.69 14.77 0.90
N PHE A 90 -13.20 14.52 -0.30
CA PHE A 90 -14.01 14.50 -1.53
C PHE A 90 -14.63 13.13 -1.83
N SER A 91 -14.13 12.06 -1.23
CA SER A 91 -14.75 10.72 -1.27
C SER A 91 -15.74 10.55 -0.13
N ALA A 92 -16.91 9.97 -0.40
CA ALA A 92 -18.00 9.84 0.57
C ALA A 92 -17.64 9.08 1.85
N ASP A 93 -16.66 8.20 1.77
CA ASP A 93 -16.18 7.32 2.85
C ASP A 93 -14.87 7.80 3.49
N SER A 94 -14.40 9.01 3.17
CA SER A 94 -13.24 9.63 3.81
C SER A 94 -13.57 11.03 4.34
N GLY A 95 -13.32 11.24 5.64
CA GLY A 95 -13.42 12.57 6.26
C GLY A 95 -12.07 13.29 6.39
N THR A 96 -11.01 12.77 5.77
CA THR A 96 -9.66 13.30 5.93
C THR A 96 -9.41 14.50 5.02
N PRO A 97 -9.03 15.68 5.57
CA PRO A 97 -8.69 16.83 4.73
C PRO A 97 -7.55 16.50 3.76
N THR A 98 -7.69 16.84 2.48
CA THR A 98 -6.67 16.63 1.43
C THR A 98 -5.29 17.14 1.84
N ALA A 99 -5.24 18.31 2.53
CA ALA A 99 -3.98 18.88 3.01
C ALA A 99 -3.29 18.02 4.09
N ASP A 100 -4.03 17.24 4.88
CA ASP A 100 -3.48 16.34 5.90
C ASP A 100 -2.83 15.12 5.24
N MET A 101 -3.47 14.57 4.22
CA MET A 101 -2.90 13.51 3.38
C MET A 101 -1.58 13.98 2.74
N ILE A 102 -1.55 15.18 2.15
CA ILE A 102 -0.33 15.74 1.54
C ILE A 102 0.79 15.91 2.57
N ARG A 103 0.49 16.49 3.75
CA ARG A 103 1.50 16.69 4.81
C ARG A 103 2.10 15.37 5.28
N GLN A 104 1.29 14.36 5.41
CA GLN A 104 1.77 13.03 5.80
C GLN A 104 2.63 12.39 4.71
N ALA A 105 2.24 12.48 3.43
CA ALA A 105 3.06 11.98 2.33
C ALA A 105 4.44 12.66 2.27
N ILE A 106 4.49 13.99 2.50
CA ILE A 106 5.74 14.75 2.61
C ILE A 106 6.58 14.24 3.80
N ALA A 107 5.97 14.06 4.96
CA ALA A 107 6.65 13.57 6.17
C ALA A 107 7.22 12.15 5.97
N LEU A 108 6.57 11.30 5.19
CA LEU A 108 7.03 9.96 4.82
C LEU A 108 8.11 9.99 3.70
N GLY A 109 8.35 11.13 3.06
CA GLY A 109 9.38 11.29 2.03
C GLY A 109 8.95 10.85 0.63
N PHE A 110 7.65 10.80 0.34
CA PHE A 110 7.13 10.54 -0.99
C PHE A 110 7.55 11.64 -1.97
N LYS A 111 7.85 11.26 -3.20
CA LYS A 111 8.11 12.19 -4.32
C LYS A 111 6.82 12.69 -4.94
N GLY A 112 5.80 11.86 -4.90
CA GLY A 112 4.51 12.22 -5.45
C GLY A 112 3.39 11.31 -4.98
N ILE A 113 2.18 11.82 -5.11
CA ILE A 113 0.93 11.17 -4.78
C ILE A 113 -0.10 11.45 -5.85
N CYS A 114 -1.06 10.57 -6.01
CA CYS A 114 -2.22 10.78 -6.85
C CYS A 114 -3.49 10.63 -6.00
N PHE A 115 -4.29 11.67 -5.89
CA PHE A 115 -5.64 11.54 -5.36
C PHE A 115 -6.53 10.89 -6.41
N THR A 116 -7.34 9.93 -6.01
CA THR A 116 -8.22 9.15 -6.89
C THR A 116 -9.57 9.00 -6.23
N GLU A 117 -10.24 10.14 -6.05
CA GLU A 117 -11.51 10.20 -5.33
C GLU A 117 -12.57 9.32 -6.02
N HIS A 118 -13.44 8.71 -5.22
CA HIS A 118 -14.51 7.84 -5.68
C HIS A 118 -15.54 8.57 -6.51
N LEU A 119 -15.89 7.97 -7.65
CA LEU A 119 -17.08 8.32 -8.42
C LEU A 119 -17.80 7.07 -8.88
N ASP A 120 -18.86 6.70 -8.16
CA ASP A 120 -19.70 5.55 -8.44
C ASP A 120 -21.15 6.00 -8.69
N PRO A 121 -21.48 6.50 -9.89
CA PRO A 121 -22.85 6.87 -10.23
C PRO A 121 -23.79 5.68 -10.13
N ASP A 122 -25.04 5.94 -9.74
CA ASP A 122 -26.06 4.90 -9.55
C ASP A 122 -25.63 3.82 -8.52
N TYR A 123 -24.83 4.22 -7.52
CA TYR A 123 -24.50 3.34 -6.41
C TYR A 123 -25.78 2.95 -5.66
N PRO A 124 -25.93 1.67 -5.28
CA PRO A 124 -27.15 1.22 -4.58
C PRO A 124 -27.28 1.90 -3.21
N PRO A 125 -28.53 2.12 -2.72
CA PRO A 125 -28.74 2.65 -1.40
C PRO A 125 -28.02 1.84 -0.32
N THR A 126 -27.30 2.54 0.54
CA THR A 126 -26.52 1.94 1.65
C THR A 126 -27.22 2.14 2.99
N PRO A 127 -26.94 1.29 4.00
CA PRO A 127 -27.46 1.52 5.36
C PRO A 127 -27.02 2.87 5.96
N ASP A 128 -25.90 3.43 5.51
CA ASP A 128 -25.29 4.67 6.02
C ASP A 128 -25.62 5.88 5.13
N ASP A 129 -26.51 5.75 4.13
CA ASP A 129 -26.91 6.77 3.18
C ASP A 129 -25.72 7.42 2.43
N LEU A 130 -24.65 6.66 2.14
CA LEU A 130 -23.48 7.15 1.42
C LEU A 130 -23.83 7.34 -0.07
N GLU A 131 -23.53 8.52 -0.58
CA GLU A 131 -23.62 8.85 -2.01
C GLU A 131 -22.20 9.03 -2.56
N PHE A 132 -21.74 8.10 -3.40
CA PHE A 132 -20.43 8.19 -4.07
C PHE A 132 -20.47 9.11 -5.29
N ALA A 133 -21.06 10.30 -5.09
CA ALA A 133 -21.07 11.40 -6.04
C ALA A 133 -19.91 12.35 -5.75
N LEU A 134 -19.13 12.70 -6.78
CA LEU A 134 -17.96 13.57 -6.67
C LEU A 134 -18.26 14.96 -7.25
N ASP A 135 -18.08 16.02 -6.45
CA ASP A 135 -18.03 17.40 -6.96
C ASP A 135 -16.65 17.64 -7.62
N ILE A 136 -16.52 17.22 -8.88
CA ILE A 136 -15.26 17.32 -9.63
C ILE A 136 -14.76 18.74 -9.78
N PRO A 137 -15.60 19.78 -10.07
CA PRO A 137 -15.17 21.17 -10.09
C PRO A 137 -14.55 21.65 -8.78
N ALA A 138 -15.17 21.32 -7.63
CA ALA A 138 -14.66 21.68 -6.32
C ALA A 138 -13.35 20.92 -6.01
N TYR A 139 -13.31 19.63 -6.29
CA TYR A 139 -12.13 18.78 -6.13
C TYR A 139 -10.95 19.30 -6.99
N TYR A 140 -11.18 19.56 -8.27
CA TYR A 140 -10.15 20.07 -9.19
C TYR A 140 -9.60 21.42 -8.73
N THR A 141 -10.48 22.35 -8.32
CA THR A 141 -10.10 23.66 -7.82
C THR A 141 -9.23 23.54 -6.58
N LYS A 142 -9.68 22.77 -5.59
CA LYS A 142 -8.97 22.56 -4.34
C LYS A 142 -7.60 21.93 -4.56
N LEU A 143 -7.54 20.91 -5.41
CA LEU A 143 -6.30 20.22 -5.69
C LEU A 143 -5.26 21.12 -6.38
N ASN A 144 -5.69 22.01 -7.29
CA ASN A 144 -4.81 22.97 -7.94
C ASN A 144 -4.24 24.01 -6.96
N GLU A 145 -5.04 24.50 -6.00
CA GLU A 145 -4.55 25.36 -4.93
C GLU A 145 -3.46 24.67 -4.09
N LEU A 146 -3.68 23.39 -3.76
CA LEU A 146 -2.74 22.59 -2.99
C LEU A 146 -1.50 22.23 -3.81
N LYS A 147 -1.63 21.93 -5.10
CA LYS A 147 -0.49 21.75 -6.03
C LYS A 147 0.44 22.97 -5.99
N GLU A 148 -0.09 24.18 -6.07
CA GLU A 148 0.72 25.40 -5.98
C GLU A 148 1.36 25.58 -4.60
N THR A 149 0.62 25.29 -3.54
CA THR A 149 1.10 25.43 -2.16
C THR A 149 2.30 24.51 -1.86
N TYR A 150 2.24 23.27 -2.36
CA TYR A 150 3.23 22.23 -2.06
C TYR A 150 4.20 21.94 -3.22
N LYS A 151 4.19 22.69 -4.31
CA LYS A 151 4.93 22.45 -5.56
C LYS A 151 6.44 22.20 -5.43
N ASN A 152 7.07 22.72 -4.38
CA ASN A 152 8.50 22.53 -4.12
C ASN A 152 8.79 21.36 -3.17
N GLN A 153 7.77 20.66 -2.70
CA GLN A 153 7.88 19.60 -1.69
C GLN A 153 7.47 18.24 -2.23
N ILE A 154 6.39 18.18 -3.01
CA ILE A 154 5.82 16.92 -3.51
C ILE A 154 5.08 17.17 -4.83
N HIS A 155 5.08 16.18 -5.72
CA HIS A 155 4.21 16.17 -6.89
C HIS A 155 2.82 15.64 -6.51
N ILE A 156 1.78 16.33 -6.92
CA ILE A 156 0.39 15.95 -6.67
C ILE A 156 -0.30 15.76 -8.01
N HIS A 157 -0.84 14.57 -8.27
CA HIS A 157 -1.57 14.26 -9.49
C HIS A 157 -3.08 14.30 -9.23
N PHE A 158 -3.81 14.75 -10.27
CA PHE A 158 -5.26 14.80 -10.29
C PHE A 158 -5.78 13.52 -10.94
N GLY A 159 -6.21 12.58 -10.13
CA GLY A 159 -6.77 11.32 -10.57
C GLY A 159 -8.24 11.16 -10.18
N ILE A 160 -8.79 10.01 -10.54
CA ILE A 160 -10.14 9.60 -10.19
C ILE A 160 -10.21 8.08 -10.15
N GLU A 161 -11.01 7.53 -9.23
CA GLU A 161 -11.43 6.14 -9.25
C GLU A 161 -12.90 6.06 -9.65
N ILE A 162 -13.17 5.41 -10.78
CA ILE A 162 -14.51 5.27 -11.34
C ILE A 162 -15.06 3.87 -11.11
N GLY A 163 -16.25 3.77 -10.53
CA GLY A 163 -16.97 2.51 -10.35
C GLY A 163 -17.65 2.06 -11.63
N LEU A 164 -17.10 0.99 -12.24
CA LEU A 164 -17.52 0.52 -13.54
C LEU A 164 -18.85 -0.21 -13.47
N GLN A 165 -19.80 0.20 -14.31
CA GLN A 165 -21.05 -0.49 -14.58
C GLN A 165 -21.38 -0.36 -16.09
N LEU A 166 -21.91 -1.40 -16.72
CA LEU A 166 -22.12 -1.45 -18.18
C LEU A 166 -22.86 -0.25 -18.75
N HIS A 167 -23.88 0.25 -18.05
CA HIS A 167 -24.72 1.35 -18.52
C HIS A 167 -24.01 2.71 -18.40
N LEU A 168 -22.95 2.84 -17.59
CA LEU A 168 -22.22 4.09 -17.35
C LEU A 168 -21.14 4.38 -18.39
N LYS A 169 -20.86 3.47 -19.33
CA LYS A 169 -19.77 3.64 -20.30
C LYS A 169 -19.78 4.99 -21.03
N GLN A 170 -20.95 5.45 -21.47
CA GLN A 170 -21.07 6.71 -22.19
C GLN A 170 -20.89 7.93 -21.26
N TYR A 171 -21.34 7.80 -20.02
CA TYR A 171 -21.14 8.81 -18.99
C TYR A 171 -19.63 9.00 -18.74
N PHE A 172 -18.89 7.94 -18.48
CA PHE A 172 -17.45 8.03 -18.26
C PHE A 172 -16.67 8.47 -19.49
N HIS A 173 -17.05 8.02 -20.68
CA HIS A 173 -16.43 8.51 -21.92
C HIS A 173 -16.53 10.04 -22.06
N ASN A 174 -17.67 10.62 -21.73
CA ASN A 174 -17.86 12.07 -21.78
C ASN A 174 -17.06 12.77 -20.67
N LEU A 175 -17.14 12.27 -19.44
CA LEU A 175 -16.44 12.80 -18.27
C LEU A 175 -14.93 12.89 -18.46
N LEU A 176 -14.32 11.82 -18.98
CA LEU A 176 -12.87 11.76 -19.17
C LEU A 176 -12.36 12.71 -20.27
N LYS A 177 -13.25 13.26 -21.10
CA LYS A 177 -12.93 14.32 -22.07
C LYS A 177 -13.10 15.71 -21.48
N GLU A 178 -13.93 15.86 -20.48
CA GLU A 178 -14.25 17.15 -19.88
C GLU A 178 -13.17 17.63 -18.91
N TYR A 179 -12.54 16.69 -18.17
CA TYR A 179 -11.56 17.03 -17.14
C TYR A 179 -10.15 16.48 -17.47
N PRO A 180 -9.09 17.26 -17.19
CA PRO A 180 -7.71 16.88 -17.50
C PRO A 180 -7.11 15.98 -16.40
N PHE A 181 -7.67 14.79 -16.21
CA PHE A 181 -7.12 13.83 -15.25
C PHE A 181 -5.72 13.42 -15.62
N ASP A 182 -4.84 13.33 -14.62
CA ASP A 182 -3.52 12.74 -14.75
C ASP A 182 -3.58 11.20 -14.77
N PHE A 183 -4.58 10.62 -14.06
CA PHE A 183 -4.69 9.18 -13.84
C PHE A 183 -6.14 8.76 -13.59
N VAL A 184 -6.54 7.63 -14.15
CA VAL A 184 -7.89 7.04 -14.00
C VAL A 184 -7.78 5.58 -13.61
N ILE A 185 -8.31 5.25 -12.44
CA ILE A 185 -8.53 3.87 -11.98
C ILE A 185 -9.96 3.48 -12.38
N GLY A 186 -10.13 2.30 -12.97
CA GLY A 186 -11.44 1.68 -13.12
C GLY A 186 -11.58 0.53 -12.15
N SER A 187 -12.63 0.52 -11.34
CA SER A 187 -12.86 -0.48 -10.30
C SER A 187 -14.26 -1.09 -10.38
N SER A 188 -14.42 -2.30 -9.87
CA SER A 188 -15.73 -2.94 -9.72
C SER A 188 -16.14 -2.93 -8.25
N HIS A 189 -16.89 -1.90 -7.85
CA HIS A 189 -17.50 -1.80 -6.53
C HIS A 189 -18.91 -2.37 -6.52
N VAL A 190 -19.65 -2.20 -7.63
CA VAL A 190 -21.03 -2.63 -7.77
C VAL A 190 -21.13 -3.71 -8.86
N VAL A 191 -21.66 -4.87 -8.50
CA VAL A 191 -21.91 -6.01 -9.38
C VAL A 191 -23.41 -6.25 -9.47
N HIS A 192 -23.97 -6.04 -10.67
CA HIS A 192 -25.39 -6.22 -10.93
C HIS A 192 -26.31 -5.50 -9.91
N GLY A 193 -25.92 -4.29 -9.50
CA GLY A 193 -26.68 -3.46 -8.57
C GLY A 193 -26.47 -3.78 -7.08
N ALA A 194 -25.46 -4.56 -6.72
CA ALA A 194 -25.09 -4.86 -5.33
C ALA A 194 -23.58 -4.74 -5.10
N ASP A 195 -23.18 -4.21 -3.94
CA ASP A 195 -21.78 -4.12 -3.56
C ASP A 195 -21.36 -5.32 -2.71
N PRO A 196 -20.27 -6.04 -3.08
CA PRO A 196 -19.69 -7.11 -2.27
C PRO A 196 -19.24 -6.69 -0.86
N TYR A 197 -19.06 -5.39 -0.61
CA TYR A 197 -18.78 -4.85 0.73
C TYR A 197 -19.85 -5.26 1.75
N TYR A 198 -21.12 -5.34 1.33
CA TYR A 198 -22.25 -5.68 2.19
C TYR A 198 -22.51 -7.19 2.21
N PRO A 199 -22.71 -7.79 3.42
CA PRO A 199 -22.96 -9.24 3.55
C PRO A 199 -24.15 -9.76 2.74
N GLU A 200 -25.12 -8.90 2.40
CA GLU A 200 -26.29 -9.20 1.59
C GLU A 200 -25.91 -9.68 0.20
N PHE A 201 -24.78 -9.24 -0.34
CA PHE A 201 -24.25 -9.71 -1.62
C PHE A 201 -24.06 -11.23 -1.65
N PHE A 202 -23.70 -11.83 -0.52
CA PHE A 202 -23.44 -13.27 -0.40
C PHE A 202 -24.67 -14.10 -0.04
N GLN A 203 -25.82 -13.48 0.26
CA GLN A 203 -27.02 -14.21 0.66
C GLN A 203 -27.59 -15.05 -0.50
N GLY A 204 -27.89 -16.33 -0.18
CA GLY A 204 -28.50 -17.26 -1.14
C GLY A 204 -27.56 -17.81 -2.22
N ARG A 205 -26.26 -17.46 -2.20
CA ARG A 205 -25.24 -17.99 -3.11
C ARG A 205 -24.04 -18.52 -2.30
N ASN A 206 -23.34 -19.53 -2.82
CA ASN A 206 -22.08 -19.93 -2.22
C ASN A 206 -20.96 -18.96 -2.62
N GLU A 207 -19.91 -18.89 -1.80
CA GLU A 207 -18.80 -17.96 -2.00
C GLU A 207 -18.10 -18.12 -3.35
N GLU A 208 -17.97 -19.36 -3.84
CA GLU A 208 -17.36 -19.63 -5.14
C GLU A 208 -18.16 -19.03 -6.30
N GLN A 209 -19.47 -19.15 -6.24
CA GLN A 209 -20.38 -18.55 -7.24
C GLN A 209 -20.35 -17.02 -7.16
N ALA A 210 -20.34 -16.46 -5.95
CA ALA A 210 -20.25 -15.01 -5.75
C ALA A 210 -18.93 -14.43 -6.32
N TYR A 211 -17.80 -15.12 -6.08
CA TYR A 211 -16.52 -14.69 -6.63
C TYR A 211 -16.48 -14.83 -8.16
N LEU A 212 -17.04 -15.93 -8.71
CA LEU A 212 -17.10 -16.10 -10.17
C LEU A 212 -17.94 -15.00 -10.82
N GLU A 213 -19.13 -14.71 -10.29
CA GLU A 213 -20.02 -13.64 -10.77
C GLU A 213 -19.32 -12.27 -10.74
N TYR A 214 -18.56 -12.00 -9.69
CA TYR A 214 -17.75 -10.79 -9.59
C TYR A 214 -16.71 -10.69 -10.73
N PHE A 215 -15.94 -11.76 -10.98
CA PHE A 215 -14.97 -11.79 -12.06
C PHE A 215 -15.60 -11.74 -13.46
N GLU A 216 -16.76 -12.36 -13.65
CA GLU A 216 -17.53 -12.27 -14.88
C GLU A 216 -17.95 -10.82 -15.15
N SER A 217 -18.42 -10.09 -14.13
CA SER A 217 -18.78 -8.68 -14.26
C SER A 217 -17.60 -7.78 -14.62
N ILE A 218 -16.37 -8.10 -14.15
CA ILE A 218 -15.15 -7.40 -14.56
C ILE A 218 -14.94 -7.56 -16.06
N LEU A 219 -15.04 -8.79 -16.59
CA LEU A 219 -14.82 -9.05 -18.01
C LEU A 219 -15.87 -8.33 -18.86
N GLU A 220 -17.14 -8.36 -18.44
CA GLU A 220 -18.23 -7.63 -19.11
C GLU A 220 -17.95 -6.11 -19.16
N ASN A 221 -17.52 -5.52 -18.04
CA ASN A 221 -17.16 -4.11 -17.98
C ASN A 221 -15.99 -3.79 -18.91
N LEU A 222 -14.94 -4.62 -18.93
CA LEU A 222 -13.77 -4.43 -19.79
C LEU A 222 -14.11 -4.63 -21.28
N ASP A 223 -15.08 -5.47 -21.64
CA ASP A 223 -15.55 -5.59 -23.02
C ASP A 223 -16.31 -4.34 -23.47
N ALA A 224 -16.97 -3.66 -22.55
CA ALA A 224 -17.76 -2.47 -22.84
C ALA A 224 -16.96 -1.16 -22.78
N PHE A 225 -15.98 -1.07 -21.85
CA PHE A 225 -15.24 0.16 -21.55
C PHE A 225 -13.82 -0.13 -21.06
N HIS A 226 -12.84 0.51 -21.68
CA HIS A 226 -11.40 0.38 -21.33
C HIS A 226 -10.65 1.71 -21.47
N GLU A 227 -11.34 2.84 -21.29
CA GLU A 227 -10.74 4.17 -21.33
C GLU A 227 -10.17 4.60 -19.98
N MET A 228 -9.73 3.64 -19.15
CA MET A 228 -9.01 3.84 -17.90
C MET A 228 -7.52 3.55 -18.08
N ASP A 229 -6.70 3.93 -17.10
CA ASP A 229 -5.24 3.70 -17.14
C ASP A 229 -4.84 2.43 -16.42
N THR A 230 -5.55 2.08 -15.33
CA THR A 230 -5.32 0.84 -14.57
C THR A 230 -6.64 0.29 -14.03
N TYR A 231 -6.66 -1.04 -13.79
CA TYR A 231 -7.76 -1.70 -13.08
C TYR A 231 -7.41 -1.81 -11.60
N GLY A 232 -8.25 -1.22 -10.75
CA GLY A 232 -8.08 -1.18 -9.30
C GLY A 232 -8.34 -2.52 -8.64
N HIS A 233 -7.61 -2.87 -7.59
CA HIS A 233 -7.82 -3.99 -6.66
C HIS A 233 -8.68 -5.15 -7.21
N LEU A 234 -8.25 -5.74 -8.34
CA LEU A 234 -9.02 -6.64 -9.21
C LEU A 234 -9.78 -7.75 -8.47
N ASP A 235 -9.29 -8.25 -7.36
CA ASP A 235 -9.95 -9.25 -6.53
C ASP A 235 -10.56 -8.66 -5.23
N TYR A 236 -11.09 -7.42 -5.32
CA TYR A 236 -11.73 -6.68 -4.22
C TYR A 236 -12.73 -7.50 -3.40
N ILE A 237 -13.56 -8.30 -4.04
CA ILE A 237 -14.56 -9.17 -3.39
C ILE A 237 -13.95 -10.07 -2.30
N VAL A 238 -12.67 -10.43 -2.43
CA VAL A 238 -11.99 -11.33 -1.47
C VAL A 238 -11.81 -10.67 -0.11
N ARG A 239 -11.82 -9.32 -0.03
CA ARG A 239 -11.79 -8.57 1.23
C ARG A 239 -12.99 -8.88 2.12
N TYR A 240 -14.16 -9.12 1.52
CA TYR A 240 -15.47 -9.12 2.16
C TYR A 240 -16.16 -10.49 2.16
N GLY A 241 -15.66 -11.45 1.38
CA GLY A 241 -16.18 -12.81 1.36
C GLY A 241 -16.18 -13.46 2.75
N PRO A 242 -17.14 -14.34 3.06
CA PRO A 242 -17.31 -14.97 4.38
C PRO A 242 -16.05 -15.65 4.91
N ASN A 243 -15.23 -16.25 4.01
CA ASN A 243 -13.97 -16.91 4.35
C ASN A 243 -12.76 -16.15 3.78
N LYS A 244 -12.95 -14.96 3.21
CA LYS A 244 -11.90 -14.18 2.57
C LYS A 244 -11.09 -15.03 1.59
N ASN A 245 -9.77 -15.05 1.72
CA ASN A 245 -8.88 -15.80 0.84
C ASN A 245 -8.60 -17.24 1.30
N GLN A 246 -9.28 -17.76 2.34
CA GLN A 246 -9.03 -19.12 2.84
C GLN A 246 -9.26 -20.22 1.77
N PHE A 247 -10.29 -20.04 0.94
CA PHE A 247 -10.64 -20.98 -0.14
C PHE A 247 -10.52 -20.36 -1.53
N TYR A 248 -9.88 -19.20 -1.60
CA TYR A 248 -9.60 -18.47 -2.81
C TYR A 248 -8.20 -18.82 -3.34
N SER A 249 -8.07 -18.93 -4.66
CA SER A 249 -6.77 -18.98 -5.34
C SER A 249 -6.95 -18.64 -6.82
N TYR A 250 -5.93 -18.03 -7.43
CA TYR A 250 -5.87 -17.84 -8.88
C TYR A 250 -6.22 -19.12 -9.66
N LYS A 251 -5.67 -20.26 -9.24
CA LYS A 251 -5.88 -21.56 -9.91
C LYS A 251 -7.37 -21.95 -10.02
N LYS A 252 -8.15 -21.63 -9.00
CA LYS A 252 -9.58 -21.96 -8.95
C LYS A 252 -10.38 -21.19 -9.99
N TYR A 253 -10.03 -19.94 -10.24
CA TYR A 253 -10.72 -19.03 -11.16
C TYR A 253 -9.90 -18.74 -12.43
N ARG A 254 -8.90 -19.57 -12.73
CA ARG A 254 -7.91 -19.35 -13.77
C ARG A 254 -8.50 -18.92 -15.11
N ASN A 255 -9.56 -19.59 -15.57
CA ASN A 255 -10.09 -19.34 -16.92
C ASN A 255 -10.60 -17.91 -17.07
N ILE A 256 -11.38 -17.43 -16.09
CA ILE A 256 -11.92 -16.07 -16.12
C ILE A 256 -10.83 -15.04 -15.84
N LEU A 257 -9.95 -15.29 -14.88
CA LEU A 257 -8.84 -14.40 -14.54
C LEU A 257 -7.85 -14.26 -15.71
N ASP A 258 -7.48 -15.35 -16.40
CA ASP A 258 -6.65 -15.28 -17.61
C ASP A 258 -7.32 -14.45 -18.72
N ALA A 259 -8.65 -14.56 -18.89
CA ALA A 259 -9.38 -13.75 -19.86
C ALA A 259 -9.34 -12.24 -19.49
N ILE A 260 -9.55 -11.91 -18.23
CA ILE A 260 -9.45 -10.54 -17.73
C ILE A 260 -8.03 -9.99 -17.93
N LEU A 261 -7.02 -10.70 -17.44
CA LEU A 261 -5.60 -10.25 -17.51
C LEU A 261 -5.13 -10.09 -18.96
N LYS A 262 -5.55 -10.99 -19.85
CA LYS A 262 -5.27 -10.87 -21.27
C LYS A 262 -5.97 -9.64 -21.87
N LYS A 263 -7.22 -9.38 -21.52
CA LYS A 263 -7.94 -8.18 -21.97
C LYS A 263 -7.21 -6.91 -21.53
N LEU A 264 -6.78 -6.82 -20.26
CA LEU A 264 -6.01 -5.68 -19.76
C LEU A 264 -4.74 -5.47 -20.57
N ALA A 265 -3.96 -6.52 -20.82
CA ALA A 265 -2.74 -6.44 -21.60
C ALA A 265 -3.01 -6.04 -23.07
N ASP A 266 -4.01 -6.63 -23.72
CA ASP A 266 -4.38 -6.37 -25.12
C ASP A 266 -4.90 -4.92 -25.32
N THR A 267 -5.50 -4.30 -24.28
CA THR A 267 -6.05 -2.94 -24.34
C THR A 267 -5.13 -1.87 -23.74
N ASN A 268 -3.92 -2.25 -23.30
CA ASN A 268 -2.96 -1.38 -22.59
C ASN A 268 -3.53 -0.75 -21.29
N VAL A 269 -4.49 -1.41 -20.66
CA VAL A 269 -4.93 -1.05 -19.31
C VAL A 269 -4.01 -1.74 -18.31
N GLY A 270 -3.47 -0.98 -17.37
CA GLY A 270 -2.59 -1.51 -16.33
C GLY A 270 -3.35 -2.35 -15.30
N LEU A 271 -2.58 -3.03 -14.45
CA LEU A 271 -3.07 -3.69 -13.25
C LEU A 271 -2.57 -2.92 -12.01
N GLU A 272 -3.42 -2.71 -11.04
CA GLU A 272 -3.00 -2.17 -9.76
C GLU A 272 -2.47 -3.27 -8.83
N VAL A 273 -1.43 -2.94 -8.04
CA VAL A 273 -1.05 -3.63 -6.80
C VAL A 273 -1.55 -2.77 -5.64
N ASN A 274 -2.72 -3.10 -5.13
CA ASN A 274 -3.34 -2.39 -4.03
C ASN A 274 -2.94 -3.02 -2.70
N THR A 275 -2.24 -2.24 -1.88
CA THR A 275 -1.70 -2.76 -0.61
C THR A 275 -2.74 -2.82 0.51
N GLY A 276 -3.95 -2.30 0.29
CA GLY A 276 -5.09 -2.46 1.18
C GLY A 276 -5.35 -3.92 1.54
N GLY A 277 -5.10 -4.88 0.63
CA GLY A 277 -5.24 -6.31 0.91
C GLY A 277 -4.51 -6.76 2.18
N TYR A 278 -3.33 -6.21 2.45
CA TYR A 278 -2.61 -6.47 3.70
C TYR A 278 -3.35 -5.91 4.92
N HIS A 279 -3.93 -4.71 4.78
CA HIS A 279 -4.69 -4.07 5.85
C HIS A 279 -5.98 -4.84 6.16
N TYR A 280 -6.65 -5.37 5.13
CA TYR A 280 -7.84 -6.21 5.28
C TYR A 280 -7.54 -7.61 5.80
N GLY A 281 -6.26 -7.93 6.06
CA GLY A 281 -5.84 -9.19 6.69
C GLY A 281 -5.73 -10.37 5.72
N LEU A 282 -5.63 -10.12 4.43
CA LEU A 282 -5.44 -11.17 3.42
C LEU A 282 -4.01 -11.73 3.41
N GLY A 283 -3.05 -10.99 4.00
CA GLY A 283 -1.63 -11.37 3.97
C GLY A 283 -0.94 -11.11 2.62
N GLU A 284 -1.70 -10.68 1.61
CA GLU A 284 -1.30 -10.39 0.24
C GLU A 284 -1.91 -9.05 -0.23
N PRO A 285 -1.44 -8.45 -1.34
CA PRO A 285 -2.11 -7.31 -1.94
C PRO A 285 -3.42 -7.74 -2.65
N ASN A 286 -4.17 -6.79 -3.14
CA ASN A 286 -5.21 -6.99 -4.15
C ASN A 286 -4.68 -6.50 -5.53
N PRO A 287 -4.65 -7.38 -6.55
CA PRO A 287 -4.92 -8.79 -6.47
C PRO A 287 -3.78 -9.60 -5.83
N CYS A 288 -4.06 -10.87 -5.51
CA CYS A 288 -3.08 -11.79 -4.92
C CYS A 288 -1.85 -11.99 -5.83
N THR A 289 -0.73 -12.37 -5.22
CA THR A 289 0.59 -12.49 -5.88
C THR A 289 0.57 -13.37 -7.14
N ASP A 290 -0.23 -14.44 -7.16
CA ASP A 290 -0.31 -15.33 -8.33
C ASP A 290 -0.99 -14.65 -9.54
N ILE A 291 -1.93 -13.76 -9.32
CA ILE A 291 -2.56 -12.95 -10.39
C ILE A 291 -1.55 -11.95 -10.95
N ILE A 292 -0.80 -11.26 -10.10
CA ILE A 292 0.24 -10.31 -10.51
C ILE A 292 1.31 -11.01 -11.36
N ARG A 293 1.77 -12.19 -10.93
CA ARG A 293 2.72 -13.02 -11.68
C ARG A 293 2.15 -13.42 -13.03
N ARG A 294 0.89 -13.85 -13.03
CA ARG A 294 0.21 -14.25 -14.26
C ARG A 294 0.03 -13.12 -15.25
N TYR A 295 -0.27 -11.91 -14.77
CA TYR A 295 -0.34 -10.71 -15.60
C TYR A 295 0.99 -10.46 -16.34
N LYS A 296 2.11 -10.56 -15.62
CA LYS A 296 3.45 -10.45 -16.23
C LYS A 296 3.72 -11.54 -17.26
N GLU A 297 3.36 -12.80 -16.97
CA GLU A 297 3.50 -13.93 -17.90
C GLU A 297 2.68 -13.75 -19.19
N LEU A 298 1.54 -13.09 -19.12
CA LEU A 298 0.67 -12.77 -20.25
C LEU A 298 1.10 -11.52 -21.03
N GLY A 299 2.23 -10.91 -20.67
CA GLY A 299 2.80 -9.75 -21.35
C GLY A 299 2.38 -8.40 -20.76
N GLY A 300 1.73 -8.37 -19.60
CA GLY A 300 1.41 -7.14 -18.91
C GLY A 300 2.66 -6.41 -18.42
N GLU A 301 2.77 -5.12 -18.74
CA GLU A 301 3.92 -4.27 -18.39
C GLU A 301 3.52 -3.08 -17.51
N ILE A 302 2.29 -2.59 -17.66
CA ILE A 302 1.79 -1.44 -16.92
C ILE A 302 1.27 -1.91 -15.56
N ILE A 303 1.96 -1.56 -14.46
CA ILE A 303 1.57 -1.95 -13.12
C ILE A 303 1.73 -0.78 -12.16
N THR A 304 0.67 -0.38 -11.49
CA THR A 304 0.65 0.72 -10.52
C THR A 304 0.69 0.19 -9.09
N ILE A 305 1.05 1.03 -8.14
CA ILE A 305 1.02 0.69 -6.71
C ILE A 305 0.20 1.76 -5.99
N GLY A 306 -0.79 1.34 -5.23
CA GLY A 306 -1.63 2.20 -4.42
C GLY A 306 -1.88 1.64 -3.03
N ALA A 307 -1.99 2.53 -2.04
CA ALA A 307 -2.35 2.14 -0.68
C ALA A 307 -3.85 2.08 -0.45
N ASP A 308 -4.63 2.76 -1.29
CA ASP A 308 -6.08 2.92 -1.11
C ASP A 308 -6.38 3.59 0.25
N ALA A 309 -5.58 4.65 0.50
CA ALA A 309 -5.51 5.29 1.81
C ALA A 309 -6.64 6.31 1.99
N HIS A 310 -7.50 6.10 2.98
CA HIS A 310 -8.57 7.02 3.40
C HIS A 310 -8.18 7.84 4.65
N THR A 311 -7.03 7.52 5.24
CA THR A 311 -6.48 8.21 6.42
C THR A 311 -4.96 8.33 6.30
N PRO A 312 -4.34 9.36 6.94
CA PRO A 312 -2.91 9.63 6.79
C PRO A 312 -2.00 8.46 7.20
N ASP A 313 -2.39 7.66 8.18
CA ASP A 313 -1.61 6.50 8.66
C ASP A 313 -1.57 5.33 7.67
N LYS A 314 -2.39 5.36 6.62
CA LYS A 314 -2.44 4.34 5.58
C LYS A 314 -1.62 4.70 4.33
N ILE A 315 -1.17 5.93 4.16
CA ILE A 315 -0.36 6.33 3.01
C ILE A 315 0.90 5.49 2.93
N GLY A 316 1.15 4.87 1.77
CA GLY A 316 2.30 4.01 1.53
C GLY A 316 2.33 2.73 2.37
N TYR A 317 1.20 2.32 2.93
CA TYR A 317 1.13 1.12 3.78
C TYR A 317 1.65 -0.11 3.05
N ALA A 318 2.61 -0.83 3.64
CA ALA A 318 3.20 -2.07 3.12
C ALA A 318 3.83 -1.96 1.69
N PHE A 319 4.28 -0.78 1.26
CA PHE A 319 4.90 -0.57 -0.06
C PHE A 319 6.21 -1.31 -0.25
N ASP A 320 6.96 -1.57 0.82
CA ASP A 320 8.13 -2.44 0.83
C ASP A 320 7.78 -3.88 0.42
N ARG A 321 6.65 -4.41 0.92
CA ARG A 321 6.13 -5.72 0.55
C ARG A 321 5.65 -5.76 -0.90
N ALA A 322 4.93 -4.72 -1.34
CA ALA A 322 4.49 -4.60 -2.74
C ALA A 322 5.68 -4.58 -3.71
N ALA A 323 6.73 -3.80 -3.40
CA ALA A 323 7.96 -3.77 -4.20
C ALA A 323 8.65 -5.13 -4.26
N GLN A 324 8.66 -5.87 -3.16
CA GLN A 324 9.21 -7.22 -3.13
C GLN A 324 8.38 -8.18 -4.00
N VAL A 325 7.05 -8.18 -3.86
CA VAL A 325 6.14 -9.00 -4.68
C VAL A 325 6.35 -8.72 -6.17
N LEU A 326 6.44 -7.44 -6.56
CA LEU A 326 6.67 -7.08 -7.95
C LEU A 326 8.00 -7.62 -8.49
N LYS A 327 9.09 -7.50 -7.72
CA LYS A 327 10.40 -8.05 -8.10
C LYS A 327 10.35 -9.57 -8.22
N GLU A 328 9.68 -10.27 -7.31
CA GLU A 328 9.48 -11.73 -7.35
C GLU A 328 8.62 -12.17 -8.54
N CYS A 329 7.70 -11.31 -9.01
CA CYS A 329 6.90 -11.52 -10.21
C CYS A 329 7.62 -11.13 -11.52
N GLY A 330 8.85 -10.60 -11.45
CA GLY A 330 9.66 -10.27 -12.62
C GLY A 330 9.46 -8.84 -13.16
N PHE A 331 8.88 -7.94 -12.37
CA PHE A 331 8.83 -6.52 -12.72
C PHE A 331 10.12 -5.81 -12.28
N GLU A 332 10.65 -4.96 -13.13
CA GLU A 332 11.78 -4.07 -12.81
C GLU A 332 11.33 -2.64 -12.51
N TYR A 333 10.13 -2.29 -12.92
CA TYR A 333 9.55 -0.96 -12.82
C TYR A 333 8.10 -1.05 -12.36
N TYR A 334 7.62 -0.01 -11.70
CA TYR A 334 6.20 0.28 -11.53
C TYR A 334 5.85 1.54 -12.33
N THR A 335 4.57 1.78 -12.54
CA THR A 335 4.08 2.84 -13.43
C THR A 335 3.44 3.96 -12.61
N VAL A 336 3.75 5.20 -12.98
CA VAL A 336 3.11 6.42 -12.50
C VAL A 336 2.54 7.15 -13.72
N PHE A 337 1.27 7.52 -13.68
CA PHE A 337 0.63 8.24 -14.77
C PHE A 337 0.69 9.75 -14.55
N LYS A 338 0.89 10.48 -15.65
CA LYS A 338 0.71 11.93 -15.75
C LYS A 338 0.15 12.27 -17.10
N ASP A 339 -0.87 13.14 -17.13
CA ASP A 339 -1.61 13.47 -18.36
C ASP A 339 -2.06 12.20 -19.11
N ARG A 340 -2.51 11.17 -18.39
CA ARG A 340 -2.91 9.85 -18.88
C ARG A 340 -1.78 9.08 -19.62
N LYS A 341 -0.52 9.43 -19.39
CA LYS A 341 0.65 8.79 -20.00
C LYS A 341 1.45 8.02 -18.97
N PRO A 342 1.79 6.75 -19.23
CA PRO A 342 2.57 5.93 -18.31
C PRO A 342 4.04 6.38 -18.26
N ASN A 343 4.56 6.54 -17.04
CA ASN A 343 5.98 6.78 -16.75
C ASN A 343 6.50 5.62 -15.90
N PHE A 344 7.48 4.89 -16.41
CA PHE A 344 8.07 3.73 -15.70
C PHE A 344 9.12 4.19 -14.70
N VAL A 345 8.92 3.84 -13.45
CA VAL A 345 9.81 4.17 -12.33
C VAL A 345 10.45 2.89 -11.83
N LYS A 346 11.77 2.87 -11.67
CA LYS A 346 12.50 1.68 -11.23
C LYS A 346 12.16 1.32 -9.78
N LEU A 347 11.94 0.00 -9.53
CA LEU A 347 11.68 -0.60 -8.22
C LEU A 347 12.93 -0.66 -7.32
#